data_abe7df9a4f7724cc0395f2c5443b7934
#
_entry.id   abe7df9a4f7724cc0395f2c5443b7934
#
_cell.length_a   1.000
_cell.length_b   1.000
_cell.length_c   1.000
_cell.angle_alpha   90.00
_cell.angle_beta   90.00
_cell.angle_gamma   90.00
#
_symmetry.space_group_name_H-M   'P 1'
#
loop_
_entity.id
_entity.type
_entity.pdbx_description
1 polymer ?
#
loop_
_entity_poly.entity_id
_entity_poly.type
_entity_poly.pdbx_seq_one_letter_code
_entity_poly.pdbx_strand_id
1 'polypeptide(L)'
;MLVKQDDLFEISPSGLKELEPYQVKRAIIMAAGFGSRMLPATKDTPKPLVEVNGKRIIETLLDALVAAEIKDITIIVGYQRQQFKSLLANYPFLKFVTNDDYVNCNNISSMMKVLDRLDRGTYICEADLYVTNPAIISKYQYDSNILGYYCQETTDWCFKLQASYVTDYRQGNTDCYNEYGISYWTKEDCAQLRRDLAVIYARPEGSQQFWEAVPLKWCQANYQVRLRECQKEDIVEIDSYQELLQIRQKQVS
;
A
#
# COMPACT_ATOMS: atom_id res chain seq x y z
N MET A 1 2.70 16.02 27.01
CA MET A 1 2.19 15.73 25.66
C MET A 1 0.71 15.36 25.63
N LEU A 2 0.19 14.62 26.58
CA LEU A 2 -1.24 14.33 26.70
C LEU A 2 -1.87 15.26 27.74
N VAL A 3 -3.08 15.75 27.46
CA VAL A 3 -3.93 16.49 28.39
C VAL A 3 -5.17 15.64 28.61
N LYS A 4 -5.54 15.43 29.90
CA LYS A 4 -6.78 14.75 30.23
C LYS A 4 -7.91 15.76 30.15
N GLN A 5 -8.91 15.50 29.32
CA GLN A 5 -10.14 16.29 29.23
C GLN A 5 -11.29 15.31 29.42
N ASP A 6 -11.99 15.43 30.57
CA ASP A 6 -12.94 14.44 31.05
C ASP A 6 -12.29 13.04 31.18
N ASP A 7 -12.84 11.98 30.58
CA ASP A 7 -12.28 10.62 30.58
C ASP A 7 -11.46 10.31 29.32
N LEU A 8 -11.18 11.30 28.46
CA LEU A 8 -10.40 11.17 27.25
C LEU A 8 -9.03 11.83 27.39
N PHE A 9 -8.03 11.26 26.73
CA PHE A 9 -6.72 11.87 26.61
C PHE A 9 -6.59 12.50 25.21
N GLU A 10 -6.37 13.81 25.19
CA GLU A 10 -6.09 14.56 23.97
C GLU A 10 -4.60 14.93 23.89
N ILE A 11 -4.09 15.05 22.66
CA ILE A 11 -2.71 15.51 22.44
C ILE A 11 -2.70 17.03 22.66
N SER A 12 -1.87 17.51 23.57
CA SER A 12 -1.72 18.93 23.82
C SER A 12 -1.21 19.69 22.58
N PRO A 13 -1.45 21.02 22.48
CA PRO A 13 -0.91 21.82 21.37
C PRO A 13 0.62 21.72 21.23
N SER A 14 1.36 21.61 22.33
CA SER A 14 2.81 21.36 22.29
C SER A 14 3.13 19.97 21.76
N GLY A 15 2.35 18.94 22.15
CA GLY A 15 2.49 17.57 21.62
C GLY A 15 2.20 17.49 20.13
N LEU A 16 1.18 18.21 19.64
CA LEU A 16 0.89 18.28 18.19
C LEU A 16 2.06 18.90 17.42
N LYS A 17 2.70 19.94 17.98
CA LYS A 17 3.88 20.55 17.36
C LYS A 17 5.08 19.62 17.31
N GLU A 18 5.28 18.78 18.35
CA GLU A 18 6.33 17.76 18.38
C GLU A 18 6.06 16.63 17.38
N LEU A 19 4.79 16.31 17.09
CA LEU A 19 4.40 15.30 16.11
C LEU A 19 4.42 15.79 14.67
N GLU A 20 4.43 17.10 14.42
CA GLU A 20 4.39 17.68 13.06
C GLU A 20 5.47 17.11 12.10
N PRO A 21 6.74 16.91 12.53
CA PRO A 21 7.76 16.31 11.65
C PRO A 21 7.45 14.89 11.19
N TYR A 22 6.62 14.18 11.94
CA TYR A 22 6.24 12.79 11.68
C TYR A 22 4.92 12.64 10.93
N GLN A 23 4.25 13.78 10.62
CA GLN A 23 3.00 13.76 9.88
C GLN A 23 3.24 13.32 8.43
N VAL A 24 2.58 12.22 8.06
CA VAL A 24 2.59 11.76 6.67
C VAL A 24 1.67 12.64 5.84
N LYS A 25 2.15 13.11 4.70
CA LYS A 25 1.39 14.01 3.82
C LYS A 25 1.16 13.43 2.43
N ARG A 26 1.85 12.33 2.09
CA ARG A 26 1.84 11.74 0.74
C ARG A 26 1.54 10.25 0.76
N ALA A 27 0.80 9.83 -0.27
CA ALA A 27 0.65 8.43 -0.64
C ALA A 27 0.81 8.23 -2.15
N ILE A 28 1.36 7.07 -2.52
CA ILE A 28 1.44 6.55 -3.87
C ILE A 28 0.64 5.25 -3.88
N ILE A 29 -0.29 5.10 -4.84
CA ILE A 29 -1.14 3.91 -4.97
C ILE A 29 -0.86 3.26 -6.32
N MET A 30 -0.51 1.97 -6.31
CA MET A 30 -0.19 1.21 -7.51
C MET A 30 -1.45 0.50 -8.05
N ALA A 31 -1.95 0.97 -9.20
CA ALA A 31 -3.21 0.54 -9.78
C ALA A 31 -3.09 0.25 -11.30
N ALA A 32 -1.91 -0.11 -11.80
CA ALA A 32 -1.70 -0.26 -13.24
C ALA A 32 -2.06 -1.64 -13.79
N GLY A 33 -2.16 -2.67 -12.96
CA GLY A 33 -2.31 -4.07 -13.35
C GLY A 33 -3.67 -4.45 -13.99
N PHE A 34 -3.70 -5.59 -14.68
CA PHE A 34 -4.90 -6.13 -15.33
C PHE A 34 -5.94 -6.72 -14.37
N GLY A 35 -5.51 -7.27 -13.23
CA GLY A 35 -6.39 -8.02 -12.34
C GLY A 35 -6.98 -9.29 -12.99
N SER A 36 -6.21 -10.01 -13.79
CA SER A 36 -6.66 -11.13 -14.62
C SER A 36 -7.31 -12.28 -13.82
N ARG A 37 -6.89 -12.51 -12.58
CA ARG A 37 -7.46 -13.53 -11.69
C ARG A 37 -8.93 -13.26 -11.31
N MET A 38 -9.40 -12.03 -11.46
CA MET A 38 -10.78 -11.63 -11.18
C MET A 38 -11.71 -11.63 -12.40
N LEU A 39 -11.28 -12.16 -13.52
CA LEU A 39 -12.19 -12.34 -14.67
C LEU A 39 -13.41 -13.21 -14.26
N PRO A 40 -14.64 -12.89 -14.74
CA PRO A 40 -14.98 -11.84 -15.72
C PRO A 40 -15.20 -10.43 -15.15
N ALA A 41 -15.15 -10.22 -13.83
CA ALA A 41 -15.44 -8.93 -13.22
C ALA A 41 -14.49 -7.79 -13.69
N THR A 42 -13.25 -8.15 -14.04
CA THR A 42 -12.23 -7.19 -14.47
C THR A 42 -12.07 -7.10 -16.00
N LYS A 43 -13.00 -7.70 -16.77
CA LYS A 43 -12.94 -7.63 -18.23
C LYS A 43 -13.00 -6.20 -18.75
N ASP A 44 -13.91 -5.41 -18.20
CA ASP A 44 -14.18 -4.05 -18.65
C ASP A 44 -14.01 -3.01 -17.51
N THR A 45 -13.57 -3.44 -16.32
CA THR A 45 -13.40 -2.60 -15.14
C THR A 45 -12.08 -2.94 -14.45
N PRO A 46 -11.17 -1.98 -14.20
CA PRO A 46 -9.97 -2.24 -13.41
C PRO A 46 -10.30 -2.82 -12.03
N LYS A 47 -9.52 -3.81 -11.55
CA LYS A 47 -9.73 -4.44 -10.24
C LYS A 47 -9.98 -3.44 -9.10
N PRO A 48 -9.21 -2.33 -8.97
CA PRO A 48 -9.44 -1.34 -7.92
C PRO A 48 -10.79 -0.63 -7.99
N LEU A 49 -11.43 -0.59 -9.16
CA LEU A 49 -12.73 0.06 -9.39
C LEU A 49 -13.92 -0.91 -9.31
N VAL A 50 -13.68 -2.19 -9.07
CA VAL A 50 -14.75 -3.17 -8.83
C VAL A 50 -15.47 -2.81 -7.53
N GLU A 51 -16.81 -2.83 -7.58
CA GLU A 51 -17.64 -2.54 -6.42
C GLU A 51 -17.83 -3.79 -5.55
N VAL A 52 -17.62 -3.59 -4.27
CA VAL A 52 -17.85 -4.55 -3.19
C VAL A 52 -18.73 -3.85 -2.16
N ASN A 53 -19.91 -4.39 -1.91
CA ASN A 53 -20.84 -3.84 -0.91
C ASN A 53 -21.18 -2.35 -1.15
N GLY A 54 -21.35 -1.96 -2.42
CA GLY A 54 -21.70 -0.59 -2.80
C GLY A 54 -20.54 0.42 -2.76
N LYS A 55 -19.31 -0.05 -2.55
CA LYS A 55 -18.10 0.78 -2.53
C LYS A 55 -17.01 0.16 -3.40
N ARG A 56 -16.30 0.95 -4.16
CA ARG A 56 -15.15 0.47 -4.94
C ARG A 56 -14.00 0.07 -4.00
N ILE A 57 -13.25 -0.97 -4.36
CA ILE A 57 -12.13 -1.48 -3.56
C ILE A 57 -11.20 -0.32 -3.17
N ILE A 58 -10.71 0.45 -4.14
CA ILE A 58 -9.76 1.55 -3.91
C ILE A 58 -10.34 2.67 -3.03
N GLU A 59 -11.65 2.90 -3.05
CA GLU A 59 -12.28 3.98 -2.27
C GLU A 59 -12.18 3.72 -0.76
N THR A 60 -12.10 2.47 -0.33
CA THR A 60 -11.90 2.12 1.09
C THR A 60 -10.53 2.58 1.58
N LEU A 61 -9.50 2.39 0.77
CA LEU A 61 -8.14 2.88 1.06
C LEU A 61 -8.06 4.42 0.97
N LEU A 62 -8.71 5.03 -0.04
CA LEU A 62 -8.75 6.48 -0.19
C LEU A 62 -9.41 7.15 1.01
N ASP A 63 -10.50 6.59 1.53
CA ASP A 63 -11.16 7.11 2.72
C ASP A 63 -10.28 7.00 3.97
N ALA A 64 -9.56 5.88 4.14
CA ALA A 64 -8.62 5.72 5.23
C ALA A 64 -7.47 6.75 5.16
N LEU A 65 -6.93 7.00 3.97
CA LEU A 65 -5.91 8.04 3.74
C LEU A 65 -6.45 9.44 4.03
N VAL A 66 -7.67 9.75 3.59
CA VAL A 66 -8.33 11.04 3.85
C VAL A 66 -8.62 11.23 5.34
N ALA A 67 -9.08 10.19 6.03
CA ALA A 67 -9.29 10.22 7.48
C ALA A 67 -7.99 10.50 8.25
N ALA A 68 -6.84 10.01 7.73
CA ALA A 68 -5.50 10.32 8.23
C ALA A 68 -4.96 11.69 7.75
N GLU A 69 -5.79 12.53 7.09
CA GLU A 69 -5.43 13.85 6.55
C GLU A 69 -4.38 13.80 5.42
N ILE A 70 -4.23 12.67 4.74
CA ILE A 70 -3.29 12.49 3.62
C ILE A 70 -4.04 12.80 2.32
N LYS A 71 -3.68 13.90 1.64
CA LYS A 71 -4.35 14.39 0.41
C LYS A 71 -3.41 14.55 -0.78
N ASP A 72 -2.07 14.50 -0.61
CA ASP A 72 -1.13 14.43 -1.74
C ASP A 72 -1.05 12.97 -2.22
N ILE A 73 -2.10 12.52 -2.91
CA ILE A 73 -2.24 11.13 -3.37
C ILE A 73 -2.01 11.04 -4.87
N THR A 74 -1.08 10.18 -5.26
CA THR A 74 -0.79 9.86 -6.66
C THR A 74 -1.16 8.40 -6.94
N ILE A 75 -2.03 8.17 -7.92
CA ILE A 75 -2.41 6.82 -8.37
C ILE A 75 -1.68 6.52 -9.68
N ILE A 76 -0.93 5.43 -9.72
CA ILE A 76 -0.27 4.96 -10.94
C ILE A 76 -1.23 4.03 -11.66
N VAL A 77 -1.66 4.45 -12.84
CA VAL A 77 -2.70 3.78 -13.62
C VAL A 77 -2.15 3.20 -14.93
N GLY A 78 -2.72 2.11 -15.39
CA GLY A 78 -2.34 1.45 -16.65
C GLY A 78 -3.57 0.91 -17.38
N TYR A 79 -3.98 -0.32 -17.06
CA TYR A 79 -5.14 -0.94 -17.64
C TYR A 79 -6.41 -0.11 -17.44
N GLN A 80 -7.17 0.15 -18.51
CA GLN A 80 -8.43 0.91 -18.49
C GLN A 80 -8.32 2.26 -17.73
N ARG A 81 -7.15 2.92 -17.79
CA ARG A 81 -6.81 4.11 -17.01
C ARG A 81 -7.83 5.24 -17.02
N GLN A 82 -8.61 5.38 -18.11
CA GLN A 82 -9.60 6.46 -18.24
C GLN A 82 -10.71 6.36 -17.20
N GLN A 83 -11.03 5.17 -16.72
CA GLN A 83 -12.10 4.95 -15.76
C GLN A 83 -11.75 5.51 -14.36
N PHE A 84 -10.46 5.60 -14.01
CA PHE A 84 -10.02 6.18 -12.74
C PHE A 84 -10.40 7.66 -12.58
N LYS A 85 -10.65 8.38 -13.68
CA LYS A 85 -11.13 9.76 -13.63
C LYS A 85 -12.47 9.91 -12.89
N SER A 86 -13.28 8.86 -12.83
CA SER A 86 -14.53 8.86 -12.06
C SER A 86 -14.31 9.06 -10.56
N LEU A 87 -13.11 8.75 -10.02
CA LEU A 87 -12.76 9.01 -8.63
C LEU A 87 -12.68 10.50 -8.30
N LEU A 88 -12.42 11.35 -9.30
CA LEU A 88 -12.30 12.80 -9.09
C LEU A 88 -13.57 13.46 -8.58
N ALA A 89 -14.74 12.83 -8.78
CA ALA A 89 -16.00 13.32 -8.25
C ALA A 89 -16.00 13.41 -6.71
N ASN A 90 -15.39 12.40 -6.04
CA ASN A 90 -15.32 12.33 -4.59
C ASN A 90 -13.96 12.77 -4.04
N TYR A 91 -12.90 12.63 -4.85
CA TYR A 91 -11.50 12.92 -4.46
C TYR A 91 -10.82 13.84 -5.48
N PRO A 92 -11.19 15.12 -5.55
CA PRO A 92 -10.74 16.05 -6.60
C PRO A 92 -9.23 16.37 -6.53
N PHE A 93 -8.56 16.03 -5.43
CA PHE A 93 -7.13 16.24 -5.20
C PHE A 93 -6.24 15.13 -5.77
N LEU A 94 -6.81 14.03 -6.28
CA LEU A 94 -6.05 12.90 -6.83
C LEU A 94 -5.24 13.32 -8.06
N LYS A 95 -4.03 12.78 -8.15
CA LYS A 95 -3.14 12.89 -9.30
C LYS A 95 -2.98 11.51 -9.94
N PHE A 96 -2.91 11.47 -11.27
CA PHE A 96 -2.69 10.24 -12.00
C PHE A 96 -1.38 10.27 -12.76
N VAL A 97 -0.62 9.18 -12.66
CA VAL A 97 0.58 8.93 -13.45
C VAL A 97 0.36 7.65 -14.25
N THR A 98 0.66 7.70 -15.54
CA THR A 98 0.46 6.55 -16.41
C THR A 98 1.69 5.67 -16.43
N ASN A 99 1.48 4.37 -16.27
CA ASN A 99 2.46 3.34 -16.57
C ASN A 99 1.98 2.52 -17.76
N ASP A 100 2.56 2.72 -18.93
CA ASP A 100 2.26 1.95 -20.14
C ASP A 100 3.08 0.64 -20.22
N ASP A 101 4.10 0.48 -19.36
CA ASP A 101 4.97 -0.70 -19.34
C ASP A 101 4.35 -1.90 -18.57
N TYR A 102 3.19 -1.70 -17.92
CA TYR A 102 2.51 -2.73 -17.11
C TYR A 102 2.21 -4.03 -17.86
N VAL A 103 2.18 -4.00 -19.19
CA VAL A 103 1.92 -5.19 -20.04
C VAL A 103 3.13 -6.13 -20.06
N ASN A 104 4.34 -5.55 -20.04
CA ASN A 104 5.58 -6.29 -20.25
C ASN A 104 6.50 -6.29 -19.03
N CYS A 105 6.16 -5.55 -17.98
CA CYS A 105 6.97 -5.38 -16.78
C CYS A 105 6.13 -5.65 -15.53
N ASN A 106 6.81 -6.04 -14.44
CA ASN A 106 6.17 -6.17 -13.13
C ASN A 106 5.98 -4.79 -12.46
N ASN A 107 5.44 -4.77 -11.23
CA ASN A 107 5.04 -3.55 -10.50
C ASN A 107 6.20 -2.57 -10.21
N ILE A 108 7.46 -3.02 -10.25
CA ILE A 108 8.64 -2.13 -10.19
C ILE A 108 8.59 -1.05 -11.27
N SER A 109 8.04 -1.36 -12.46
CA SER A 109 7.88 -0.39 -13.54
C SER A 109 6.97 0.78 -13.14
N SER A 110 5.98 0.54 -12.29
CA SER A 110 5.12 1.59 -11.73
C SER A 110 5.92 2.53 -10.84
N MET A 111 6.78 2.00 -9.97
CA MET A 111 7.63 2.83 -9.12
C MET A 111 8.61 3.69 -9.93
N MET A 112 9.10 3.20 -11.08
CA MET A 112 9.96 3.98 -11.97
C MET A 112 9.27 5.24 -12.53
N LYS A 113 7.94 5.27 -12.60
CA LYS A 113 7.17 6.43 -13.10
C LYS A 113 7.03 7.55 -12.05
N VAL A 114 7.36 7.28 -10.79
CA VAL A 114 7.14 8.19 -9.64
C VAL A 114 8.39 8.39 -8.78
N LEU A 115 9.58 8.09 -9.31
CA LEU A 115 10.83 8.27 -8.56
C LEU A 115 11.01 9.70 -8.04
N ASP A 116 10.56 10.72 -8.78
CA ASP A 116 10.59 12.11 -8.38
C ASP A 116 9.67 12.42 -7.19
N ARG A 117 8.70 11.56 -6.92
CA ARG A 117 7.78 11.65 -5.78
C ARG A 117 8.35 11.08 -4.48
N LEU A 118 9.47 10.38 -4.53
CA LEU A 118 10.17 9.84 -3.36
C LEU A 118 11.14 10.90 -2.78
N ASP A 119 10.62 12.10 -2.48
CA ASP A 119 11.37 13.24 -1.93
C ASP A 119 11.04 13.54 -0.46
N ARG A 120 10.09 12.81 0.12
CA ARG A 120 9.61 12.93 1.51
C ARG A 120 9.03 11.61 2.01
N GLY A 121 8.71 11.55 3.32
CA GLY A 121 8.01 10.41 3.92
C GLY A 121 6.70 10.12 3.18
N THR A 122 6.52 8.88 2.74
CA THR A 122 5.47 8.50 1.79
C THR A 122 4.91 7.12 2.10
N TYR A 123 3.57 6.99 2.11
CA TYR A 123 2.93 5.68 2.00
C TYR A 123 3.02 5.17 0.57
N ILE A 124 3.33 3.89 0.40
CA ILE A 124 3.21 3.16 -0.86
C ILE A 124 2.22 2.03 -0.64
N CYS A 125 1.15 2.02 -1.44
CA CYS A 125 0.02 1.11 -1.24
C CYS A 125 -0.34 0.41 -2.54
N GLU A 126 -0.76 -0.86 -2.45
CA GLU A 126 -1.46 -1.55 -3.52
C GLU A 126 -2.93 -1.11 -3.58
N ALA A 127 -3.52 -1.14 -4.77
CA ALA A 127 -4.86 -0.58 -5.01
C ALA A 127 -5.99 -1.59 -4.89
N ASP A 128 -5.68 -2.86 -4.69
CA ASP A 128 -6.62 -3.99 -4.70
C ASP A 128 -6.99 -4.49 -3.30
N LEU A 129 -6.68 -3.70 -2.29
CA LEU A 129 -6.95 -3.96 -0.89
C LEU A 129 -8.28 -3.33 -0.47
N TYR A 130 -9.24 -4.15 -0.05
CA TYR A 130 -10.48 -3.68 0.56
C TYR A 130 -10.26 -3.45 2.06
N VAL A 131 -10.05 -2.19 2.43
CA VAL A 131 -9.76 -1.78 3.81
C VAL A 131 -11.06 -1.78 4.62
N THR A 132 -11.14 -2.62 5.64
CA THR A 132 -12.27 -2.72 6.58
C THR A 132 -12.04 -1.89 7.82
N ASN A 133 -10.79 -1.75 8.25
CA ASN A 133 -10.39 -0.95 9.39
C ASN A 133 -9.52 0.25 8.95
N PRO A 134 -10.07 1.47 8.86
CA PRO A 134 -9.30 2.64 8.41
C PRO A 134 -8.15 3.02 9.37
N ALA A 135 -8.14 2.54 10.62
CA ALA A 135 -7.09 2.83 11.60
C ALA A 135 -5.73 2.21 11.23
N ILE A 136 -5.70 1.30 10.25
CA ILE A 136 -4.44 0.80 9.67
C ILE A 136 -3.62 1.89 8.97
N ILE A 137 -4.23 3.01 8.60
CA ILE A 137 -3.53 4.19 8.08
C ILE A 137 -3.35 5.20 9.21
N SER A 138 -2.13 5.33 9.70
CA SER A 138 -1.78 6.30 10.73
C SER A 138 -1.38 7.65 10.13
N LYS A 139 -1.86 8.73 10.74
CA LYS A 139 -1.48 10.11 10.39
C LYS A 139 0.00 10.40 10.64
N TYR A 140 0.58 9.78 11.68
CA TYR A 140 1.97 9.99 12.09
C TYR A 140 2.75 8.68 11.98
N GLN A 141 3.97 8.77 11.43
CA GLN A 141 4.88 7.64 11.27
C GLN A 141 6.31 8.05 11.63
N TYR A 142 7.01 7.21 12.36
CA TYR A 142 8.37 7.47 12.83
C TYR A 142 9.42 6.71 12.01
N ASP A 143 9.23 5.41 11.83
CA ASP A 143 10.15 4.51 11.13
C ASP A 143 9.52 3.98 9.84
N SER A 144 10.32 3.62 8.86
CA SER A 144 9.86 2.84 7.72
C SER A 144 9.30 1.51 8.17
N ASN A 145 8.11 1.18 7.67
CA ASN A 145 7.37 0.01 8.11
C ASN A 145 6.51 -0.59 7.01
N ILE A 146 6.16 -1.85 7.18
CA ILE A 146 5.26 -2.58 6.31
C ILE A 146 4.16 -3.24 7.13
N LEU A 147 2.95 -3.22 6.62
CA LEU A 147 1.80 -3.84 7.24
C LEU A 147 1.82 -5.35 7.02
N GLY A 148 1.51 -6.10 8.06
CA GLY A 148 1.42 -7.55 7.97
C GLY A 148 0.72 -8.17 9.17
N TYR A 149 0.23 -9.39 9.01
CA TYR A 149 -0.37 -10.16 10.09
C TYR A 149 0.32 -11.51 10.27
N TYR A 150 0.39 -11.99 11.50
CA TYR A 150 0.99 -13.29 11.79
C TYR A 150 0.17 -14.44 11.19
N CYS A 151 0.85 -15.41 10.59
CA CYS A 151 0.26 -16.65 10.12
C CYS A 151 1.18 -17.85 10.37
N GLN A 152 0.58 -19.01 10.64
CA GLN A 152 1.33 -20.26 10.82
C GLN A 152 1.92 -20.76 9.50
N GLU A 153 1.22 -20.53 8.39
CA GLU A 153 1.63 -20.92 7.06
C GLU A 153 0.94 -20.03 6.02
N THR A 154 1.68 -19.66 4.97
CA THR A 154 1.15 -18.96 3.81
C THR A 154 1.88 -19.41 2.54
N THR A 155 1.20 -19.32 1.40
CA THR A 155 1.79 -19.46 0.07
C THR A 155 2.05 -18.11 -0.60
N ASP A 156 1.68 -17.03 0.05
CA ASP A 156 1.80 -15.66 -0.44
C ASP A 156 3.12 -14.99 0.01
N TRP A 157 3.29 -13.72 -0.35
CA TRP A 157 4.44 -12.94 0.09
C TRP A 157 4.42 -12.72 1.59
N CYS A 158 5.54 -12.99 2.22
CA CYS A 158 5.67 -12.96 3.67
C CYS A 158 7.11 -12.67 4.09
N PHE A 159 7.29 -12.40 5.37
CA PHE A 159 8.59 -12.14 5.97
C PHE A 159 8.67 -12.64 7.41
N LYS A 160 9.89 -12.79 7.90
CA LYS A 160 10.18 -13.04 9.32
C LYS A 160 10.71 -11.79 9.98
N LEU A 161 10.82 -11.81 11.29
CA LEU A 161 11.36 -10.70 12.07
C LEU A 161 12.64 -11.12 12.79
N GLN A 162 13.59 -10.20 12.83
CA GLN A 162 14.72 -10.23 13.74
C GLN A 162 14.78 -8.91 14.50
N ALA A 163 14.62 -8.95 15.82
CA ALA A 163 14.58 -7.76 16.66
C ALA A 163 13.59 -6.67 16.16
N SER A 164 12.39 -7.09 15.75
CA SER A 164 11.31 -6.24 15.20
C SER A 164 11.54 -5.68 13.79
N TYR A 165 12.62 -6.05 13.13
CA TYR A 165 12.89 -5.67 11.75
C TYR A 165 12.56 -6.81 10.79
N VAL A 166 12.03 -6.45 9.64
CA VAL A 166 11.68 -7.38 8.56
C VAL A 166 12.94 -8.06 8.02
N THR A 167 12.88 -9.37 7.95
CA THR A 167 13.91 -10.23 7.37
C THR A 167 13.27 -11.35 6.56
N ASP A 168 14.06 -12.09 5.79
CA ASP A 168 13.62 -13.29 5.08
C ASP A 168 12.37 -13.08 4.21
N TYR A 169 12.35 -12.00 3.42
CA TYR A 169 11.25 -11.70 2.51
C TYR A 169 11.21 -12.67 1.34
N ARG A 170 10.11 -13.43 1.22
CA ARG A 170 9.91 -14.47 0.19
C ARG A 170 8.44 -14.80 -0.03
N GLN A 171 8.18 -15.57 -1.08
CA GLN A 171 6.88 -16.19 -1.30
C GLN A 171 6.85 -17.56 -0.63
N GLY A 172 5.82 -17.80 0.21
CA GLY A 172 5.59 -19.03 0.93
C GLY A 172 6.55 -19.26 2.10
N ASN A 173 6.01 -19.38 3.31
CA ASN A 173 6.77 -19.71 4.52
C ASN A 173 5.84 -20.18 5.65
N THR A 174 6.45 -20.63 6.76
CA THR A 174 5.78 -20.97 8.01
C THR A 174 6.27 -20.07 9.13
N ASP A 175 5.45 -19.88 10.17
CA ASP A 175 5.75 -19.00 11.32
C ASP A 175 6.27 -17.64 10.85
N CYS A 176 5.45 -16.93 10.08
CA CYS A 176 5.83 -15.71 9.39
C CYS A 176 4.70 -14.67 9.46
N TYR A 177 4.98 -13.49 8.92
CA TYR A 177 3.99 -12.45 8.74
C TYR A 177 3.64 -12.34 7.25
N ASN A 178 2.35 -12.56 6.92
CA ASN A 178 1.84 -12.30 5.57
C ASN A 178 1.85 -10.81 5.33
N GLU A 179 2.38 -10.40 4.18
CA GLU A 179 2.41 -8.99 3.79
C GLU A 179 1.02 -8.52 3.37
N TYR A 180 0.65 -7.31 3.80
CA TYR A 180 -0.34 -6.51 3.10
C TYR A 180 0.36 -5.36 2.38
N GLY A 181 0.10 -5.17 1.12
CA GLY A 181 0.73 -4.18 0.24
C GLY A 181 0.54 -2.72 0.68
N ILE A 182 0.73 -2.41 1.97
CA ILE A 182 0.73 -1.06 2.56
C ILE A 182 2.00 -0.88 3.35
N SER A 183 2.85 0.05 2.93
CA SER A 183 4.10 0.38 3.59
C SER A 183 4.28 1.89 3.71
N TYR A 184 4.97 2.32 4.75
CA TYR A 184 5.43 3.70 4.91
C TYR A 184 6.96 3.74 4.84
N TRP A 185 7.49 4.73 4.16
CA TRP A 185 8.92 4.95 3.98
C TRP A 185 9.29 6.36 4.45
N THR A 186 10.30 6.46 5.32
CA THR A 186 10.83 7.75 5.77
C THR A 186 11.38 8.54 4.59
N LYS A 187 11.65 9.83 4.77
CA LYS A 187 12.27 10.66 3.73
C LYS A 187 13.64 10.12 3.29
N GLU A 188 14.42 9.66 4.26
CA GLU A 188 15.75 9.08 4.06
C GLU A 188 15.67 7.80 3.25
N ASP A 189 14.76 6.92 3.62
CA ASP A 189 14.55 5.65 2.91
C ASP A 189 13.90 5.88 1.54
N CYS A 190 13.01 6.85 1.37
CA CYS A 190 12.53 7.27 0.04
C CYS A 190 13.68 7.71 -0.86
N ALA A 191 14.63 8.49 -0.34
CA ALA A 191 15.81 8.89 -1.11
C ALA A 191 16.72 7.69 -1.46
N GLN A 192 16.80 6.69 -0.57
CA GLN A 192 17.51 5.44 -0.86
C GLN A 192 16.76 4.60 -1.89
N LEU A 193 15.42 4.45 -1.76
CA LEU A 193 14.57 3.73 -2.72
C LEU A 193 14.72 4.27 -4.15
N ARG A 194 14.79 5.60 -4.33
CA ARG A 194 15.04 6.19 -5.67
C ARG A 194 16.29 5.63 -6.34
N ARG A 195 17.37 5.44 -5.58
CA ARG A 195 18.65 4.92 -6.09
C ARG A 195 18.56 3.43 -6.35
N ASP A 196 18.09 2.68 -5.37
CA ASP A 196 18.09 1.22 -5.43
C ASP A 196 17.09 0.70 -6.47
N LEU A 197 15.90 1.29 -6.60
CA LEU A 197 14.94 0.95 -7.65
C LEU A 197 15.56 1.13 -9.05
N ALA A 198 16.23 2.26 -9.30
CA ALA A 198 16.88 2.51 -10.59
C ALA A 198 17.98 1.50 -10.88
N VAL A 199 18.81 1.15 -9.87
CA VAL A 199 19.89 0.16 -10.00
C VAL A 199 19.33 -1.22 -10.28
N ILE A 200 18.31 -1.67 -9.55
CA ILE A 200 17.70 -3.00 -9.74
C ILE A 200 16.97 -3.06 -11.09
N TYR A 201 16.19 -2.04 -11.43
CA TYR A 201 15.45 -1.99 -12.70
C TYR A 201 16.37 -2.10 -13.92
N ALA A 202 17.56 -1.52 -13.86
CA ALA A 202 18.55 -1.57 -14.95
C ALA A 202 19.27 -2.92 -15.11
N ARG A 203 19.11 -3.87 -14.18
CA ARG A 203 19.72 -5.21 -14.27
C ARG A 203 18.99 -6.07 -15.29
N PRO A 204 19.63 -7.13 -15.84
CA PRO A 204 18.93 -8.19 -16.56
C PRO A 204 17.73 -8.67 -15.74
N GLU A 205 16.56 -8.79 -16.35
CA GLU A 205 15.27 -9.15 -15.69
C GLU A 205 14.83 -8.22 -14.57
N GLY A 206 15.50 -7.09 -14.37
CA GLY A 206 15.15 -6.11 -13.34
C GLY A 206 13.72 -5.57 -13.48
N SER A 207 13.23 -5.39 -14.70
CA SER A 207 11.86 -4.97 -15.00
C SER A 207 10.79 -6.00 -14.59
N GLN A 208 11.18 -7.26 -14.33
CA GLN A 208 10.28 -8.35 -13.91
C GLN A 208 10.21 -8.48 -12.38
N GLN A 209 10.95 -7.65 -11.64
CA GLN A 209 10.95 -7.71 -10.18
C GLN A 209 9.71 -7.02 -9.59
N PHE A 210 9.31 -7.49 -8.42
CA PHE A 210 8.42 -6.74 -7.53
C PHE A 210 9.21 -5.62 -6.86
N TRP A 211 8.63 -4.43 -6.74
CA TRP A 211 9.33 -3.29 -6.15
C TRP A 211 9.64 -3.52 -4.66
N GLU A 212 8.77 -4.24 -3.95
CA GLU A 212 8.92 -4.59 -2.53
C GLU A 212 10.20 -5.42 -2.30
N ALA A 213 10.53 -6.28 -3.26
CA ALA A 213 11.74 -7.08 -3.19
C ALA A 213 13.03 -6.22 -3.24
N VAL A 214 12.96 -4.97 -3.70
CA VAL A 214 14.14 -4.09 -3.72
C VAL A 214 14.60 -3.78 -2.30
N PRO A 215 13.81 -3.14 -1.43
CA PRO A 215 14.23 -2.84 -0.06
C PRO A 215 14.20 -4.06 0.87
N LEU A 216 13.34 -5.07 0.62
CA LEU A 216 13.15 -6.17 1.56
C LEU A 216 14.01 -7.39 1.27
N LYS A 217 14.66 -7.45 0.10
CA LYS A 217 15.49 -8.60 -0.30
C LYS A 217 16.79 -8.16 -0.97
N TRP A 218 16.73 -7.46 -2.13
CA TRP A 218 17.90 -7.20 -2.96
C TRP A 218 18.87 -6.17 -2.35
N CYS A 219 18.33 -5.17 -1.68
CA CYS A 219 19.07 -4.08 -1.05
C CYS A 219 18.80 -3.99 0.45
N GLN A 220 18.36 -5.07 1.09
CA GLN A 220 17.91 -5.13 2.49
C GLN A 220 18.93 -4.49 3.47
N ALA A 221 20.21 -4.63 3.22
CA ALA A 221 21.25 -4.04 4.07
C ALA A 221 21.21 -2.50 4.15
N ASN A 222 20.50 -1.84 3.22
CA ASN A 222 20.34 -0.39 3.20
C ASN A 222 19.15 0.10 4.04
N TYR A 223 18.33 -0.81 4.59
CA TYR A 223 17.05 -0.48 5.23
C TYR A 223 16.86 -1.15 6.57
N GLN A 224 16.13 -0.47 7.45
CA GLN A 224 15.61 -1.03 8.69
C GLN A 224 14.09 -0.88 8.71
N VAL A 225 13.39 -1.84 8.10
CA VAL A 225 11.94 -1.82 7.97
C VAL A 225 11.30 -2.55 9.13
N ARG A 226 10.39 -1.91 9.86
CA ARG A 226 9.64 -2.53 10.96
C ARG A 226 8.35 -3.17 10.47
N LEU A 227 7.93 -4.20 11.18
CA LEU A 227 6.55 -4.66 11.09
C LEU A 227 5.62 -3.62 11.75
N ARG A 228 4.54 -3.30 11.08
CA ARG A 228 3.34 -2.75 11.68
C ARG A 228 2.25 -3.82 11.64
N GLU A 229 2.06 -4.48 12.76
CA GLU A 229 1.15 -5.60 12.87
C GLU A 229 -0.31 -5.14 12.79
N CYS A 230 -1.14 -5.89 12.08
CA CYS A 230 -2.57 -5.71 11.95
C CYS A 230 -3.30 -7.05 12.13
N GLN A 231 -4.62 -7.01 12.21
CA GLN A 231 -5.43 -8.22 12.19
C GLN A 231 -5.70 -8.63 10.73
N LYS A 232 -5.88 -9.93 10.50
CA LYS A 232 -6.19 -10.45 9.17
C LYS A 232 -7.48 -9.83 8.59
N GLU A 233 -8.41 -9.47 9.45
CA GLU A 233 -9.72 -8.92 9.11
C GLU A 233 -9.68 -7.42 8.79
N ASP A 234 -8.60 -6.71 9.11
CA ASP A 234 -8.45 -5.27 8.86
C ASP A 234 -8.40 -4.93 7.36
N ILE A 235 -7.99 -5.91 6.55
CA ILE A 235 -7.98 -5.83 5.09
C ILE A 235 -8.54 -7.15 4.53
N VAL A 236 -9.34 -7.03 3.49
CA VAL A 236 -9.76 -8.17 2.68
C VAL A 236 -9.11 -8.06 1.30
N GLU A 237 -8.21 -8.98 1.02
CA GLU A 237 -7.69 -9.18 -0.33
C GLU A 237 -8.74 -9.91 -1.17
N ILE A 238 -9.02 -9.38 -2.35
CA ILE A 238 -10.01 -9.96 -3.27
C ILE A 238 -9.27 -10.35 -4.56
N ASP A 239 -8.57 -11.45 -4.52
CA ASP A 239 -7.69 -11.86 -5.61
C ASP A 239 -8.39 -12.64 -6.72
N SER A 240 -9.52 -13.25 -6.41
CA SER A 240 -10.27 -14.08 -7.36
C SER A 240 -11.73 -13.66 -7.47
N TYR A 241 -12.36 -14.05 -8.60
CA TYR A 241 -13.79 -13.85 -8.79
C TYR A 241 -14.63 -14.62 -7.76
N GLN A 242 -14.16 -15.78 -7.31
CA GLN A 242 -14.85 -16.57 -6.30
C GLN A 242 -14.87 -15.85 -4.94
N GLU A 243 -13.76 -15.26 -4.52
CA GLU A 243 -13.69 -14.45 -3.30
C GLU A 243 -14.63 -13.24 -3.38
N LEU A 244 -14.67 -12.56 -4.52
CA LEU A 244 -15.61 -11.46 -4.74
C LEU A 244 -17.08 -11.89 -4.52
N LEU A 245 -17.45 -13.06 -5.06
CA LEU A 245 -18.82 -13.58 -4.88
C LEU A 245 -19.09 -13.96 -3.42
N GLN A 246 -18.15 -14.56 -2.71
CA GLN A 246 -18.30 -14.92 -1.30
C GLN A 246 -18.54 -13.70 -0.41
N ILE A 247 -17.79 -12.61 -0.66
CA ILE A 247 -17.95 -11.36 0.11
C ILE A 247 -19.32 -10.73 -0.14
N ARG A 248 -19.78 -10.73 -1.40
CA ARG A 248 -21.11 -10.21 -1.76
C ARG A 248 -22.27 -11.02 -1.15
N GLN A 249 -22.09 -12.35 -0.97
CA GLN A 249 -23.11 -13.22 -0.39
C GLN A 249 -23.24 -13.08 1.14
N LYS A 250 -22.16 -12.79 1.85
CA LYS A 250 -22.18 -12.64 3.32
C LYS A 250 -23.03 -11.46 3.83
N GLN A 251 -23.44 -10.54 2.97
CA GLN A 251 -24.31 -9.41 3.35
C GLN A 251 -25.81 -9.66 3.11
N VAL A 252 -26.19 -10.75 2.44
CA VAL A 252 -27.59 -11.05 2.12
C VAL A 252 -28.23 -11.99 3.18
N SER A 253 -27.41 -12.44 4.13
CA SER A 253 -27.84 -13.28 5.28
C SER A 253 -27.77 -12.49 6.58
#